data_16aa417b04ae22cdda77bb794dba4372
#
_entry.id   16aa417b04ae22cdda77bb794dba4372
#
_cell.length_a   1.000
_cell.length_b   1.000
_cell.length_c   1.000
_cell.angle_alpha   90.00
_cell.angle_beta   90.00
_cell.angle_gamma   90.00
#
_symmetry.space_group_name_H-M   'P 1'
#
loop_
_entity.id
_entity.type
_entity.pdbx_description
1 polymer ?
#
loop_
_entity_poly.entity_id
_entity_poly.type
_entity_poly.pdbx_seq_one_letter_code
_entity_poly.pdbx_strand_id
1 'polypeptide(L)'
;MMTLDPDLQSIQEVRNCLAQAKEAQKALEKMSQSQIDAIVRSMAAAAEKEAERLGRMASEETGFGIPADKKRKNLFVARQVYGAIKDMKTVGIIRRDEQAKVWEVAQPV
;
A
#
# COMPACT_ATOMS: atom_id res chain seq x y z
N MET A 1 -27.83 -20.62 -13.35
CA MET A 1 -26.43 -20.30 -12.98
C MET A 1 -26.26 -20.50 -11.49
N MET A 2 -25.32 -21.33 -11.08
CA MET A 2 -25.01 -21.48 -9.66
C MET A 2 -24.28 -20.24 -9.17
N THR A 3 -24.81 -19.59 -8.13
CA THR A 3 -24.11 -18.53 -7.41
C THR A 3 -23.31 -19.17 -6.27
N LEU A 4 -22.09 -18.70 -6.07
CA LEU A 4 -21.29 -19.11 -4.92
C LEU A 4 -21.89 -18.53 -3.64
N ASP A 5 -21.75 -19.25 -2.55
CA ASP A 5 -22.05 -18.71 -1.22
C ASP A 5 -21.12 -17.50 -0.93
N PRO A 6 -21.60 -16.51 -0.15
CA PRO A 6 -20.85 -15.27 0.08
C PRO A 6 -19.45 -15.47 0.63
N ASP A 7 -19.22 -16.47 1.46
CA ASP A 7 -17.91 -16.82 2.01
C ASP A 7 -16.97 -17.36 0.93
N LEU A 8 -17.47 -18.24 0.06
CA LEU A 8 -16.70 -18.77 -1.08
C LEU A 8 -16.38 -17.67 -2.10
N GLN A 9 -17.32 -16.74 -2.32
CA GLN A 9 -17.09 -15.60 -3.20
C GLN A 9 -15.97 -14.72 -2.64
N SER A 10 -16.01 -14.39 -1.36
CA SER A 10 -14.96 -13.60 -0.69
C SER A 10 -13.59 -14.27 -0.79
N ILE A 11 -13.52 -15.57 -0.57
CA ILE A 11 -12.27 -16.33 -0.72
C ILE A 11 -11.76 -16.27 -2.16
N GLN A 12 -12.64 -16.42 -3.14
CA GLN A 12 -12.24 -16.37 -4.56
C GLN A 12 -11.75 -14.97 -4.96
N GLU A 13 -12.41 -13.91 -4.49
CA GLU A 13 -11.97 -12.54 -4.73
C GLU A 13 -10.56 -12.28 -4.18
N VAL A 14 -10.28 -12.71 -2.96
CA VAL A 14 -8.93 -12.61 -2.36
C VAL A 14 -7.89 -13.38 -3.17
N ARG A 15 -8.20 -14.60 -3.60
CA ARG A 15 -7.31 -15.40 -4.44
C ARG A 15 -7.01 -14.74 -5.77
N ASN A 16 -8.01 -14.13 -6.39
CA ASN A 16 -7.83 -13.40 -7.64
C ASN A 16 -6.93 -12.16 -7.44
N CYS A 17 -7.14 -11.39 -6.38
CA CYS A 17 -6.30 -10.24 -6.04
C CYS A 17 -4.85 -10.67 -5.78
N LEU A 18 -4.63 -11.75 -5.04
CA LEU A 18 -3.29 -12.27 -4.75
C LEU A 18 -2.57 -12.74 -6.02
N ALA A 19 -3.29 -13.41 -6.93
CA ALA A 19 -2.71 -13.83 -8.21
C ALA A 19 -2.26 -12.63 -9.05
N GLN A 20 -3.11 -11.60 -9.14
CA GLN A 20 -2.78 -10.35 -9.84
C GLN A 20 -1.61 -9.60 -9.18
N ALA A 21 -1.61 -9.51 -7.85
CA ALA A 21 -0.53 -8.87 -7.10
C ALA A 21 0.81 -9.58 -7.31
N LYS A 22 0.81 -10.91 -7.34
CA LYS A 22 2.02 -11.70 -7.58
C LYS A 22 2.62 -11.47 -8.98
N GLU A 23 1.79 -11.34 -9.99
CA GLU A 23 2.27 -10.97 -11.33
C GLU A 23 2.75 -9.50 -11.39
N ALA A 24 2.02 -8.58 -10.75
CA ALA A 24 2.41 -7.18 -10.67
C ALA A 24 3.76 -7.00 -9.94
N GLN A 25 4.04 -7.79 -8.90
CA GLN A 25 5.31 -7.75 -8.17
C GLN A 25 6.51 -8.02 -9.08
N LYS A 26 6.40 -8.94 -10.03
CA LYS A 26 7.46 -9.22 -11.02
C LYS A 26 7.80 -8.01 -11.89
N ALA A 27 6.80 -7.19 -12.21
CA ALA A 27 7.00 -5.94 -12.93
C ALA A 27 7.61 -4.87 -12.01
N LEU A 28 7.14 -4.79 -10.76
CA LEU A 28 7.63 -3.86 -9.75
C LEU A 28 9.13 -4.04 -9.47
N GLU A 29 9.61 -5.27 -9.41
CA GLU A 29 11.03 -5.61 -9.18
C GLU A 29 11.99 -4.95 -10.17
N LYS A 30 11.51 -4.63 -11.37
CA LYS A 30 12.30 -4.06 -12.46
C LYS A 30 12.24 -2.54 -12.53
N MET A 31 11.43 -1.91 -11.68
CA MET A 31 11.22 -0.47 -11.72
C MET A 31 12.36 0.30 -11.05
N SER A 32 12.62 1.50 -11.57
CA SER A 32 13.56 2.44 -10.97
C SER A 32 12.97 3.12 -9.74
N GLN A 33 13.82 3.75 -8.92
CA GLN A 33 13.37 4.54 -7.77
C GLN A 33 12.36 5.62 -8.19
N SER A 34 12.60 6.32 -9.28
CA SER A 34 11.69 7.37 -9.75
C SER A 34 10.31 6.82 -10.17
N GLN A 35 10.26 5.62 -10.75
CA GLN A 35 9.00 4.96 -11.08
C GLN A 35 8.24 4.52 -9.82
N ILE A 36 8.94 3.95 -8.84
CA ILE A 36 8.34 3.58 -7.54
C ILE A 36 7.83 4.83 -6.82
N ASP A 37 8.61 5.90 -6.78
CA ASP A 37 8.22 7.16 -6.13
C ASP A 37 6.96 7.77 -6.78
N ALA A 38 6.84 7.67 -8.11
CA ALA A 38 5.65 8.13 -8.81
C ALA A 38 4.40 7.30 -8.45
N ILE A 39 4.55 5.98 -8.33
CA ILE A 39 3.47 5.08 -7.90
C ILE A 39 3.02 5.43 -6.48
N VAL A 40 3.95 5.52 -5.54
CA VAL A 40 3.64 5.82 -4.12
C VAL A 40 2.99 7.19 -3.98
N ARG A 41 3.46 8.19 -4.73
CA ARG A 41 2.83 9.52 -4.77
C ARG A 41 1.38 9.45 -5.23
N SER A 42 1.10 8.69 -6.28
CA SER A 42 -0.26 8.50 -6.79
C SER A 42 -1.16 7.79 -5.78
N MET A 43 -0.62 6.79 -5.07
CA MET A 43 -1.34 6.10 -4.00
C MET A 43 -1.69 7.05 -2.85
N ALA A 44 -0.73 7.86 -2.40
CA ALA A 44 -0.96 8.84 -1.34
C ALA A 44 -2.02 9.88 -1.73
N ALA A 45 -1.95 10.40 -2.96
CA ALA A 45 -2.94 11.36 -3.46
C ALA A 45 -4.35 10.75 -3.54
N ALA A 46 -4.47 9.51 -4.00
CA ALA A 46 -5.75 8.80 -4.06
C ALA A 46 -6.30 8.55 -2.65
N ALA A 47 -5.47 8.13 -1.70
CA ALA A 47 -5.85 7.92 -0.31
C ALA A 47 -6.30 9.23 0.36
N GLU A 48 -5.60 10.33 0.11
CA GLU A 48 -6.00 11.65 0.61
C GLU A 48 -7.37 12.08 0.11
N LYS A 49 -7.62 11.93 -1.19
CA LYS A 49 -8.90 12.27 -1.82
C LYS A 49 -10.06 11.47 -1.24
N GLU A 50 -9.85 10.22 -0.92
CA GLU A 50 -10.89 9.29 -0.45
C GLU A 50 -10.93 9.14 1.08
N ALA A 51 -10.15 9.93 1.82
CA ALA A 51 -9.96 9.77 3.26
C ALA A 51 -11.27 9.81 4.06
N GLU A 52 -12.18 10.72 3.70
CA GLU A 52 -13.49 10.87 4.36
C GLU A 52 -14.42 9.69 4.03
N ARG A 53 -14.54 9.37 2.76
CA ARG A 53 -15.40 8.27 2.30
C ARG A 53 -14.98 6.94 2.91
N LEU A 54 -13.68 6.63 2.88
CA LEU A 54 -13.14 5.40 3.45
C LEU A 54 -13.27 5.36 4.98
N GLY A 55 -13.12 6.48 5.65
CA GLY A 55 -13.34 6.58 7.10
C GLY A 55 -14.78 6.26 7.49
N ARG A 56 -15.75 6.79 6.74
CA ARG A 56 -17.18 6.49 6.93
C ARG A 56 -17.49 5.03 6.65
N MET A 57 -17.05 4.50 5.52
CA MET A 57 -17.25 3.08 5.15
C MET A 57 -16.70 2.13 6.23
N ALA A 58 -15.51 2.41 6.74
CA ALA A 58 -14.91 1.57 7.79
C ALA A 58 -15.74 1.54 9.07
N SER A 59 -16.31 2.69 9.49
CA SER A 59 -17.19 2.75 10.66
C SER A 59 -18.52 2.03 10.42
N GLU A 60 -19.13 2.21 9.26
CA GLU A 60 -20.38 1.57 8.89
C GLU A 60 -20.25 0.05 8.79
N GLU A 61 -19.17 -0.44 8.17
CA GLU A 61 -18.91 -1.86 7.97
C GLU A 61 -18.61 -2.60 9.28
N THR A 62 -17.80 -2.00 10.13
CA THR A 62 -17.28 -2.66 11.33
C THR A 62 -18.05 -2.33 12.61
N GLY A 63 -18.81 -1.25 12.63
CA GLY A 63 -19.42 -0.70 13.84
C GLY A 63 -18.41 -0.09 14.82
N PHE A 64 -17.15 0.04 14.46
CA PHE A 64 -16.08 0.56 15.31
C PHE A 64 -15.58 1.92 14.84
N GLY A 65 -15.32 2.78 15.81
CA GLY A 65 -14.68 4.07 15.61
C GLY A 65 -15.65 5.16 15.14
N ILE A 66 -15.14 6.37 15.17
CA ILE A 66 -15.85 7.59 14.79
C ILE A 66 -15.40 7.99 13.38
N PRO A 67 -16.32 8.21 12.41
CA PRO A 67 -15.96 8.55 11.03
C PRO A 67 -15.01 9.74 10.91
N ALA A 68 -15.22 10.81 11.70
CA ALA A 68 -14.35 11.98 11.70
C ALA A 68 -12.92 11.68 12.14
N ASP A 69 -12.73 10.81 13.12
CA ASP A 69 -11.42 10.41 13.61
C ASP A 69 -10.72 9.48 12.61
N LYS A 70 -11.47 8.59 11.96
CA LYS A 70 -10.95 7.75 10.87
C LYS A 70 -10.51 8.58 9.67
N LYS A 71 -11.24 9.63 9.32
CA LYS A 71 -10.82 10.61 8.32
C LYS A 71 -9.48 11.26 8.71
N ARG A 72 -9.36 11.74 9.95
CA ARG A 72 -8.10 12.33 10.46
C ARG A 72 -6.93 11.36 10.37
N LYS A 73 -7.14 10.12 10.78
CA LYS A 73 -6.12 9.06 10.67
C LYS A 73 -5.70 8.84 9.21
N ASN A 74 -6.65 8.73 8.30
CA ASN A 74 -6.38 8.52 6.89
C ASN A 74 -5.60 9.71 6.28
N LEU A 75 -5.98 10.94 6.62
CA LEU A 75 -5.25 12.14 6.20
C LEU A 75 -3.85 12.21 6.79
N PHE A 76 -3.68 11.81 8.04
CA PHE A 76 -2.36 11.75 8.68
C PHE A 76 -1.42 10.82 7.92
N VAL A 77 -1.89 9.62 7.56
CA VAL A 77 -1.09 8.67 6.80
C VAL A 77 -0.76 9.21 5.41
N ALA A 78 -1.77 9.70 4.69
CA ALA A 78 -1.59 10.18 3.32
C ALA A 78 -0.70 11.43 3.21
N ARG A 79 -0.62 12.25 4.25
CA ARG A 79 0.15 13.50 4.27
C ARG A 79 1.44 13.38 5.06
N GLN A 80 1.34 13.13 6.38
CA GLN A 80 2.49 13.17 7.28
C GLN A 80 3.37 11.92 7.13
N VAL A 81 2.79 10.72 7.14
CA VAL A 81 3.56 9.49 6.97
C VAL A 81 4.17 9.45 5.58
N TYR A 82 3.40 9.72 4.55
CA TYR A 82 3.94 9.82 3.18
C TYR A 82 5.04 10.87 3.09
N GLY A 83 4.83 12.05 3.66
CA GLY A 83 5.85 13.13 3.70
C GLY A 83 7.16 12.69 4.35
N ALA A 84 7.09 11.86 5.38
CA ALA A 84 8.26 11.35 6.09
C ALA A 84 9.03 10.27 5.29
N ILE A 85 8.34 9.48 4.47
CA ILE A 85 8.95 8.33 3.77
C ILE A 85 9.25 8.59 2.28
N LYS A 86 8.67 9.62 1.68
CA LYS A 86 8.73 9.87 0.22
C LYS A 86 10.14 9.99 -0.35
N ASP A 87 11.11 10.41 0.44
CA ASP A 87 12.49 10.61 0.02
C ASP A 87 13.42 9.45 0.42
N MET A 88 12.85 8.37 0.99
CA MET A 88 13.61 7.19 1.35
C MET A 88 14.05 6.42 0.10
N LYS A 89 15.30 5.95 0.12
CA LYS A 89 15.80 5.04 -0.91
C LYS A 89 15.24 3.63 -0.66
N THR A 90 14.48 3.11 -1.63
CA THR A 90 13.76 1.83 -1.51
C THR A 90 14.04 0.87 -2.68
N VAL A 91 14.98 1.22 -3.56
CA VAL A 91 15.35 0.40 -4.73
C VAL A 91 16.84 0.19 -4.77
N GLY A 92 17.26 -1.06 -4.89
CA GLY A 92 18.66 -1.43 -5.03
C GLY A 92 19.44 -1.38 -3.71
N ILE A 93 20.73 -1.10 -3.80
CA ILE A 93 21.62 -1.04 -2.64
C ILE A 93 21.37 0.28 -1.90
N ILE A 94 20.89 0.17 -0.66
CA ILE A 94 20.58 1.33 0.21
C ILE A 94 21.84 1.81 0.90
N ARG A 95 22.63 0.90 1.44
CA ARG A 95 23.84 1.21 2.19
C ARG A 95 24.91 0.15 1.95
N ARG A 96 26.17 0.58 1.92
CA ARG A 96 27.35 -0.27 1.92
C ARG A 96 28.19 0.05 3.14
N ASP A 97 28.50 -0.96 3.91
CA ASP A 97 29.45 -0.90 5.02
C ASP A 97 30.67 -1.75 4.64
N GLU A 98 31.70 -1.11 4.12
CA GLU A 98 32.90 -1.81 3.65
C GLU A 98 33.72 -2.38 4.82
N GLN A 99 33.65 -1.76 5.99
CA GLN A 99 34.36 -2.23 7.18
C GLN A 99 33.70 -3.51 7.75
N ALA A 100 32.40 -3.52 7.87
CA ALA A 100 31.62 -4.68 8.31
C ALA A 100 31.39 -5.70 7.18
N LYS A 101 31.70 -5.35 5.93
CA LYS A 101 31.40 -6.14 4.72
C LYS A 101 29.91 -6.49 4.60
N VAL A 102 29.05 -5.54 4.92
CA VAL A 102 27.59 -5.67 4.87
C VAL A 102 27.00 -4.71 3.85
N TRP A 103 26.12 -5.21 3.02
CA TRP A 103 25.32 -4.41 2.10
C TRP A 103 23.84 -4.57 2.46
N GLU A 104 23.16 -3.44 2.60
CA GLU A 104 21.72 -3.38 2.77
C GLU A 104 21.07 -3.22 1.38
N VAL A 105 20.25 -4.17 0.99
CA VAL A 105 19.59 -4.18 -0.32
C VAL A 105 18.09 -4.16 -0.12
N ALA A 106 17.42 -3.22 -0.78
CA ALA A 106 15.96 -3.17 -0.79
C ALA A 106 15.40 -4.28 -1.70
N GLN A 107 14.37 -4.96 -1.20
CA GLN A 107 13.63 -5.96 -1.95
C GLN A 107 12.16 -5.56 -2.02
N PRO A 108 11.49 -5.68 -3.17
CA PRO A 108 10.06 -5.45 -3.28
C PRO A 108 9.26 -6.52 -2.53
N VAL A 109 8.17 -6.13 -1.90
CA VAL A 109 7.24 -7.01 -1.18
C VAL A 109 5.86 -7.00 -1.79
#